data_ad6de3db27c12ccb9e5273ebf0eae3e3
#
_entry.id   ad6de3db27c12ccb9e5273ebf0eae3e3
#
_cell.length_a   1.000
_cell.length_b   1.000
_cell.length_c   1.000
_cell.angle_alpha   90.00
_cell.angle_beta   90.00
_cell.angle_gamma   90.00
#
_symmetry.space_group_name_H-M   'P 1'
#
loop_
_entity.id
_entity.type
_entity.pdbx_description
1 polymer ?
#
loop_
_entity_poly.entity_id
_entity_poly.type
_entity_poly.pdbx_seq_one_letter_code
_entity_poly.pdbx_strand_id
1 'polypeptide(L)'
;MALLFLCVANSARSQLAEAIARHLAPRLDVWSAGSHPTHVRPEVARVLEEIGIDAHGLRSKSIGEIPLDEIDTVVTLCREEVCPVLPKRVERISWPLPDPSSAPKEESLEAFRATRDSLLSRIPKLLSSLPS
;
A
#
# COMPACT_ATOMS: atom_id res chain seq x y z
N MET A 1 1.63 -1.07 -17.25
CA MET A 1 2.31 -1.54 -16.02
C MET A 1 1.37 -1.38 -14.84
N ALA A 2 1.14 -2.43 -14.10
CA ALA A 2 0.25 -2.38 -12.93
C ALA A 2 0.98 -2.88 -11.68
N LEU A 3 0.79 -2.13 -10.59
CA LEU A 3 1.48 -2.33 -9.32
C LEU A 3 0.46 -2.64 -8.23
N LEU A 4 0.71 -3.66 -7.42
CA LEU A 4 -0.17 -4.06 -6.33
C LEU A 4 0.58 -4.03 -5.00
N PHE A 5 0.03 -3.30 -4.03
CA PHE A 5 0.53 -3.32 -2.65
C PHE A 5 -0.39 -4.20 -1.80
N LEU A 6 0.20 -5.12 -1.05
CA LEU A 6 -0.54 -6.06 -0.20
C LEU A 6 -0.23 -5.87 1.28
N CYS A 7 -1.26 -5.94 2.11
CA CYS A 7 -1.15 -6.13 3.55
C CYS A 7 -2.39 -6.89 4.02
N VAL A 8 -2.43 -7.30 5.30
CA VAL A 8 -3.50 -8.20 5.76
C VAL A 8 -4.89 -7.56 5.66
N ALA A 9 -5.07 -6.40 6.29
CA ALA A 9 -6.40 -5.77 6.41
C ALA A 9 -6.71 -4.75 5.32
N ASN A 10 -5.73 -4.39 4.50
CA ASN A 10 -5.85 -3.29 3.52
C ASN A 10 -6.47 -2.04 4.18
N SER A 11 -5.98 -1.72 5.38
CA SER A 11 -6.52 -0.61 6.19
C SER A 11 -5.52 0.51 6.43
N ALA A 12 -4.22 0.21 6.44
CA ALA A 12 -3.18 1.18 6.77
C ALA A 12 -2.01 1.16 5.80
N ARG A 13 -1.10 0.19 5.92
CA ARG A 13 0.17 0.15 5.16
C ARG A 13 -0.04 0.21 3.65
N SER A 14 -0.87 -0.68 3.11
CA SER A 14 -1.09 -0.73 1.66
C SER A 14 -1.93 0.45 1.16
N GLN A 15 -2.80 1.01 1.99
CA GLN A 15 -3.55 2.21 1.63
C GLN A 15 -2.64 3.42 1.50
N LEU A 16 -1.71 3.60 2.44
CA LEU A 16 -0.70 4.65 2.35
C LEU A 16 0.15 4.49 1.09
N ALA A 17 0.59 3.27 0.82
CA ALA A 17 1.42 2.99 -0.35
C ALA A 17 0.67 3.28 -1.65
N GLU A 18 -0.59 2.86 -1.76
CA GLU A 18 -1.40 3.12 -2.95
C GLU A 18 -1.55 4.63 -3.19
N ALA A 19 -1.89 5.39 -2.16
CA ALA A 19 -2.11 6.82 -2.29
C ALA A 19 -0.82 7.55 -2.69
N ILE A 20 0.30 7.20 -2.08
CA ILE A 20 1.59 7.82 -2.39
C ILE A 20 2.01 7.51 -3.83
N ALA A 21 1.91 6.24 -4.22
CA ALA A 21 2.30 5.83 -5.57
C ALA A 21 1.43 6.48 -6.64
N ARG A 22 0.13 6.56 -6.41
CA ARG A 22 -0.79 7.25 -7.34
C ARG A 22 -0.47 8.73 -7.47
N HIS A 23 -0.12 9.37 -6.37
CA HIS A 23 0.25 10.78 -6.37
C HIS A 23 1.53 11.02 -7.17
N LEU A 24 2.53 10.16 -6.99
CA LEU A 24 3.83 10.30 -7.65
C LEU A 24 3.82 9.84 -9.10
N ALA A 25 2.96 8.88 -9.44
CA ALA A 25 2.90 8.31 -10.78
C ALA A 25 1.43 8.16 -11.22
N PRO A 26 0.74 9.28 -11.54
CA PRO A 26 -0.70 9.26 -11.81
C PRO A 26 -1.08 8.45 -13.05
N ARG A 27 -0.14 8.12 -13.93
CA ARG A 27 -0.40 7.31 -15.11
C ARG A 27 -0.20 5.81 -14.88
N LEU A 28 0.40 5.46 -13.75
CA LEU A 28 0.62 4.07 -13.39
C LEU A 28 -0.67 3.50 -12.80
N ASP A 29 -0.99 2.27 -13.15
CA ASP A 29 -2.14 1.58 -12.60
C ASP A 29 -1.74 0.98 -11.24
N VAL A 30 -2.23 1.57 -10.16
CA VAL A 30 -1.84 1.20 -8.80
C VAL A 30 -3.04 0.66 -8.03
N TRP A 31 -2.84 -0.49 -7.39
CA TRP A 31 -3.86 -1.17 -6.59
C TRP A 31 -3.32 -1.49 -5.21
N SER A 32 -4.22 -1.66 -4.26
CA SER A 32 -3.90 -2.25 -2.97
C SER A 32 -4.99 -3.23 -2.58
N ALA A 33 -4.65 -4.23 -1.78
CA ALA A 33 -5.60 -5.24 -1.33
C ALA A 33 -5.09 -5.94 -0.09
N GLY A 34 -5.96 -6.73 0.54
CA GLY A 34 -5.61 -7.55 1.70
C GLY A 34 -6.34 -8.88 1.68
N SER A 35 -5.80 -9.85 2.41
CA SER A 35 -6.44 -11.16 2.55
C SER A 35 -7.68 -11.11 3.43
N HIS A 36 -7.73 -10.16 4.36
CA HIS A 36 -8.85 -9.96 5.29
C HIS A 36 -9.20 -8.46 5.35
N PRO A 37 -9.85 -7.92 4.30
CA PRO A 37 -10.13 -6.48 4.25
C PRO A 37 -11.09 -6.06 5.35
N THR A 38 -10.85 -4.88 5.91
CA THR A 38 -11.69 -4.30 6.95
C THR A 38 -12.22 -2.92 6.49
N HIS A 39 -11.52 -1.87 6.85
CA HIS A 39 -11.86 -0.50 6.45
C HIS A 39 -10.58 0.34 6.46
N VAL A 40 -10.59 1.44 5.73
CA VAL A 40 -9.45 2.36 5.74
C VAL A 40 -9.41 3.10 7.07
N ARG A 41 -8.26 3.06 7.74
CA ARG A 41 -8.12 3.74 9.05
C ARG A 41 -8.15 5.25 8.84
N PRO A 42 -8.84 5.99 9.73
CA PRO A 42 -8.92 7.45 9.59
C PRO A 42 -7.57 8.16 9.67
N GLU A 43 -6.59 7.58 10.34
CA GLU A 43 -5.24 8.14 10.42
C GLU A 43 -4.57 8.21 9.04
N VAL A 44 -4.96 7.32 8.10
CA VAL A 44 -4.41 7.33 6.74
C VAL A 44 -4.67 8.69 6.07
N ALA A 45 -5.90 9.15 6.09
CA ALA A 45 -6.24 10.45 5.50
C ALA A 45 -5.49 11.59 6.19
N ARG A 46 -5.40 11.54 7.51
CA ARG A 46 -4.73 12.60 8.28
C ARG A 46 -3.26 12.75 7.92
N VAL A 47 -2.52 11.64 7.90
CA VAL A 47 -1.09 11.73 7.63
C VAL A 47 -0.79 12.01 6.15
N LEU A 48 -1.68 11.62 5.24
CA LEU A 48 -1.53 11.98 3.83
C LEU A 48 -1.80 13.47 3.59
N GLU A 49 -2.82 14.02 4.25
CA GLU A 49 -3.12 15.45 4.16
C GLU A 49 -1.97 16.32 4.64
N GLU A 50 -1.21 15.85 5.64
CA GLU A 50 -0.04 16.57 6.14
C GLU A 50 1.02 16.81 5.06
N ILE A 51 1.04 15.98 4.02
CA ILE A 51 2.00 16.10 2.93
C ILE A 51 1.34 16.44 1.59
N GLY A 52 0.09 16.91 1.65
CA GLY A 52 -0.61 17.41 0.47
C GLY A 52 -1.16 16.33 -0.46
N ILE A 53 -1.33 15.10 0.03
CA ILE A 53 -1.90 14.01 -0.77
C ILE A 53 -3.36 13.80 -0.37
N ASP A 54 -4.25 13.80 -1.37
CA ASP A 54 -5.67 13.58 -1.18
C ASP A 54 -5.94 12.08 -1.00
N ALA A 55 -6.66 11.73 0.07
CA ALA A 55 -7.03 10.34 0.35
C ALA A 55 -8.42 9.97 -0.20
N HIS A 56 -9.03 10.84 -0.99
CA HIS A 56 -10.36 10.59 -1.55
C HIS A 56 -10.38 9.34 -2.43
N GLY A 57 -11.41 8.52 -2.26
CA GLY A 57 -11.59 7.33 -3.08
C GLY A 57 -10.88 6.08 -2.58
N LEU A 58 -10.10 6.18 -1.50
CA LEU A 58 -9.48 4.99 -0.91
C LEU A 58 -10.55 4.11 -0.28
N ARG A 59 -10.45 2.80 -0.50
CA ARG A 59 -11.34 1.82 0.14
C ARG A 59 -10.59 0.52 0.38
N SER A 60 -11.00 -0.20 1.41
CA SER A 60 -10.43 -1.51 1.73
C SER A 60 -10.97 -2.56 0.76
N LYS A 61 -10.09 -3.36 0.17
CA LYS A 61 -10.42 -4.32 -0.88
C LYS A 61 -9.82 -5.68 -0.59
N SER A 62 -10.50 -6.73 -1.03
CA SER A 62 -9.94 -8.07 -1.00
C SER A 62 -9.13 -8.33 -2.27
N ILE A 63 -8.24 -9.34 -2.18
CA ILE A 63 -7.44 -9.76 -3.33
C ILE A 63 -8.33 -10.18 -4.50
N GLY A 64 -9.50 -10.77 -4.21
CA GLY A 64 -10.45 -11.21 -5.23
C GLY A 64 -11.06 -10.07 -6.05
N GLU A 65 -10.97 -8.83 -5.59
CA GLU A 65 -11.50 -7.66 -6.31
C GLU A 65 -10.48 -7.05 -7.27
N ILE A 66 -9.25 -7.57 -7.30
CA ILE A 66 -8.14 -7.00 -8.06
C ILE A 66 -8.00 -7.74 -9.39
N PRO A 67 -7.69 -7.04 -10.51
CA PRO A 67 -7.41 -7.70 -11.78
C PRO A 67 -6.02 -8.34 -11.76
N LEU A 68 -5.91 -9.49 -11.11
CA LEU A 68 -4.62 -10.14 -10.85
C LEU A 68 -3.84 -10.47 -12.12
N ASP A 69 -4.53 -10.76 -13.22
CA ASP A 69 -3.89 -11.06 -14.49
C ASP A 69 -3.24 -9.83 -15.14
N GLU A 70 -3.57 -8.63 -14.66
CA GLU A 70 -2.98 -7.39 -15.16
C GLU A 70 -1.82 -6.89 -14.29
N ILE A 71 -1.61 -7.51 -13.13
CA ILE A 71 -0.56 -7.08 -12.18
C ILE A 71 0.81 -7.56 -12.67
N ASP A 72 1.78 -6.68 -12.68
CA ASP A 72 3.16 -6.96 -13.10
C ASP A 72 4.13 -7.04 -11.92
N THR A 73 3.89 -6.23 -10.89
CA THR A 73 4.75 -6.15 -9.70
C THR A 73 3.88 -6.16 -8.45
N VAL A 74 4.25 -6.98 -7.48
CA VAL A 74 3.58 -7.06 -6.19
C VAL A 74 4.54 -6.68 -5.08
N VAL A 75 4.13 -5.77 -4.21
CA VAL A 75 4.90 -5.38 -3.02
C VAL A 75 4.11 -5.79 -1.79
N THR A 76 4.67 -6.69 -0.99
CA THR A 76 4.07 -7.11 0.28
C THR A 76 4.64 -6.26 1.41
N LEU A 77 3.77 -5.72 2.24
CA LEU A 77 4.13 -4.78 3.29
C LEU A 77 4.00 -5.37 4.70
N CYS A 78 3.34 -6.51 4.82
CA CYS A 78 3.15 -7.19 6.10
C CYS A 78 4.24 -8.23 6.29
N ARG A 79 4.64 -8.44 7.54
CA ARG A 79 5.59 -9.50 7.87
C ARG A 79 4.96 -10.88 7.82
N GLU A 80 3.66 -10.94 8.11
CA GLU A 80 2.88 -12.18 8.21
C GLU A 80 2.12 -12.52 6.94
N GLU A 81 2.09 -11.63 5.96
CA GLU A 81 1.33 -11.85 4.72
C GLU A 81 2.05 -12.80 3.79
N VAL A 82 1.32 -13.77 3.25
CA VAL A 82 1.82 -14.67 2.21
C VAL A 82 1.31 -14.15 0.88
N CYS A 83 2.22 -13.95 -0.06
CA CYS A 83 1.86 -13.46 -1.38
C CYS A 83 0.97 -14.49 -2.09
N PRO A 84 -0.19 -14.07 -2.62
CA PRO A 84 -1.10 -15.00 -3.29
C PRO A 84 -0.48 -15.60 -4.55
N VAL A 85 -1.01 -16.73 -4.97
CA VAL A 85 -0.64 -17.32 -6.27
C VAL A 85 -1.31 -16.46 -7.33
N LEU A 86 -0.50 -15.92 -8.24
CA LEU A 86 -1.00 -15.06 -9.32
C LEU A 86 -1.04 -15.83 -10.64
N PRO A 87 -1.95 -15.49 -11.55
CA PRO A 87 -2.15 -16.23 -12.79
C PRO A 87 -0.98 -16.11 -13.77
N LYS A 88 -0.10 -15.14 -13.57
CA LYS A 88 1.09 -14.97 -14.40
C LYS A 88 2.30 -14.72 -13.54
N ARG A 89 3.48 -14.78 -14.16
CA ARG A 89 4.72 -14.49 -13.47
C ARG A 89 4.81 -12.99 -13.19
N VAL A 90 5.06 -12.64 -11.92
CA VAL A 90 5.16 -11.25 -11.49
C VAL A 90 6.46 -11.06 -10.71
N GLU A 91 6.93 -9.83 -10.66
CA GLU A 91 8.01 -9.46 -9.77
C GLU A 91 7.46 -9.30 -8.35
N ARG A 92 8.12 -9.91 -7.38
CA ARG A 92 7.68 -9.88 -5.97
C ARG A 92 8.72 -9.15 -5.14
N ILE A 93 8.26 -8.14 -4.42
CA ILE A 93 9.12 -7.34 -3.55
C ILE A 93 8.54 -7.39 -2.14
N SER A 94 9.38 -7.57 -1.14
CA SER A 94 8.95 -7.61 0.25
C SER A 94 9.54 -6.42 1.02
N TRP A 95 8.64 -5.60 1.59
CA TRP A 95 9.00 -4.49 2.46
C TRP A 95 8.28 -4.66 3.79
N PRO A 96 8.75 -5.59 4.66
CA PRO A 96 8.04 -5.82 5.92
C PRO A 96 8.11 -4.59 6.82
N LEU A 97 6.94 -4.00 7.07
CA LEU A 97 6.80 -2.82 7.90
C LEU A 97 5.95 -3.16 9.13
N PRO A 98 6.23 -2.55 10.29
CA PRO A 98 5.36 -2.71 11.45
C PRO A 98 3.96 -2.21 11.12
N ASP A 99 2.95 -2.83 11.71
CA ASP A 99 1.57 -2.40 11.53
C ASP A 99 1.31 -1.17 12.43
N PRO A 100 1.08 0.02 11.82
CA PRO A 100 0.87 1.22 12.64
C PRO A 100 -0.44 1.17 13.42
N SER A 101 -1.41 0.37 12.99
CA SER A 101 -2.69 0.25 13.68
C SER A 101 -2.59 -0.54 14.98
N SER A 102 -1.48 -1.25 15.23
CA SER A 102 -1.25 -1.93 16.50
C SER A 102 -0.58 -1.05 17.56
N ALA A 103 -0.21 0.18 17.22
CA ALA A 103 0.37 1.11 18.19
C ALA A 103 -0.65 1.54 19.25
N PRO A 104 -0.23 1.88 20.47
CA PRO A 104 -1.14 2.46 21.46
C PRO A 104 -1.80 3.72 20.90
N LYS A 105 -3.03 3.99 21.37
CA LYS A 105 -3.85 5.08 20.83
C LYS A 105 -3.12 6.42 20.81
N GLU A 106 -2.41 6.75 21.88
CA GLU A 106 -1.68 8.02 22.01
C GLU A 106 -0.45 8.11 21.11
N GLU A 107 0.00 6.98 20.57
CA GLU A 107 1.15 6.92 19.66
C GLU A 107 0.74 6.58 18.22
N SER A 108 -0.57 6.41 18.00
CA SER A 108 -1.08 5.96 16.71
C SER A 108 -0.67 6.86 15.55
N LEU A 109 -0.87 8.16 15.70
CA LEU A 109 -0.58 9.10 14.62
C LEU A 109 0.90 9.12 14.27
N GLU A 110 1.79 9.05 15.27
CA GLU A 110 3.22 8.96 15.04
C GLU A 110 3.61 7.67 14.31
N ALA A 111 2.96 6.55 14.67
CA ALA A 111 3.22 5.27 13.98
C ALA A 111 2.81 5.35 12.50
N PHE A 112 1.67 5.98 12.21
CA PHE A 112 1.23 6.17 10.83
C PHE A 112 2.16 7.12 10.06
N ARG A 113 2.66 8.17 10.71
CA ARG A 113 3.65 9.08 10.10
C ARG A 113 4.95 8.35 9.76
N ALA A 114 5.43 7.50 10.67
CA ALA A 114 6.64 6.72 10.43
C ALA A 114 6.48 5.78 9.24
N THR A 115 5.34 5.11 9.14
CA THR A 115 5.02 4.23 8.01
C THR A 115 4.97 5.04 6.71
N ARG A 116 4.25 6.17 6.71
CA ARG A 116 4.18 7.09 5.57
C ARG A 116 5.57 7.51 5.11
N ASP A 117 6.42 7.93 6.04
CA ASP A 117 7.75 8.44 5.72
C ASP A 117 8.67 7.35 5.18
N SER A 118 8.54 6.13 5.70
CA SER A 118 9.27 4.98 5.16
C SER A 118 8.86 4.71 3.71
N LEU A 119 7.56 4.77 3.41
CA LEU A 119 7.06 4.56 2.06
C LEU A 119 7.48 5.69 1.12
N LEU A 120 7.51 6.93 1.60
CA LEU A 120 7.99 8.08 0.81
C LEU A 120 9.45 7.91 0.41
N SER A 121 10.25 7.24 1.23
CA SER A 121 11.64 6.94 0.91
C SER A 121 11.76 5.82 -0.11
N ARG A 122 10.91 4.80 -0.03
CA ARG A 122 11.02 3.57 -0.83
C ARG A 122 10.32 3.65 -2.19
N ILE A 123 9.13 4.27 -2.23
CA ILE A 123 8.32 4.25 -3.45
C ILE A 123 8.98 4.96 -4.63
N PRO A 124 9.59 6.15 -4.47
CA PRO A 124 10.26 6.78 -5.62
C PRO A 124 11.33 5.91 -6.25
N LYS A 125 12.09 5.19 -5.44
CA LYS A 125 13.12 4.26 -5.93
C LYS A 125 12.51 3.10 -6.70
N LEU A 126 11.41 2.56 -6.18
CA LEU A 126 10.67 1.50 -6.87
C LEU A 126 10.17 1.99 -8.23
N LEU A 127 9.53 3.14 -8.27
CA LEU A 127 8.97 3.70 -9.50
C LEU A 127 10.06 3.94 -10.55
N SER A 128 11.24 4.37 -10.13
CA SER A 128 12.38 4.56 -11.03
C SER A 128 12.90 3.26 -11.63
N SER A 129 12.69 2.14 -10.95
CA SER A 129 13.17 0.83 -11.40
C SER A 129 12.18 0.11 -12.31
N LEU A 130 10.95 0.58 -12.40
CA LEU A 130 9.93 -0.06 -13.23
C LEU A 130 10.15 0.25 -14.71
N PRO A 131 9.83 -0.69 -15.62
CA PRO A 131 9.88 -0.42 -17.05
C PRO A 131 8.91 0.69 -17.43
N SER A 132 9.30 1.55 -18.32
CA SER A 132 8.43 2.62 -18.82
C SER A 132 7.49 2.14 -19.92
#